data_cb8ee333d6474bb776cb663cb0c1ac08
#
_entry.id   cb8ee333d6474bb776cb663cb0c1ac08
#
_cell.length_a   1.000
_cell.length_b   1.000
_cell.length_c   1.000
_cell.angle_alpha   90.00
_cell.angle_beta   90.00
_cell.angle_gamma   90.00
#
_symmetry.space_group_name_H-M   'P 1'
#
loop_
_entity.id
_entity.type
_entity.pdbx_description
1 polymer ?
#
loop_
_entity_poly.entity_id
_entity_poly.type
_entity_poly.pdbx_seq_one_letter_code
_entity_poly.pdbx_strand_id
1 'polypeptide(L)'
;MKPFFLTLLMACYSAVIPCLAQGEDTTLSPKELKTLTKKANKGNVDCMLRLALHYSQGENRDSLTALRFLKMAADKGNAEAQAEVGLQYMNRHTPQDTETALHYNQLAADQGNAMGLYNLGVLYLCTEGDANEERATECFKQAAMKGMALAQYFYGLLLGNNNETAEQSIYWLQKAVDQGFLPAFSKLAIRYIAQQDFANALKYAQIAANEDDATAQGILATILYAGCGIEKDAEAARYWALKSAQQNNDMALCVLGSIYYDEENYAYARSYLEKAAALGNDQACLLLASMYAEGKGVDKNKQYAINYLKQAANRGNKNALKRLNDL
;
A
#
# COMPACT_ATOMS: atom_id res chain seq x y z
N MET A 1 -2.52 -12.37 -1.25
CA MET A 1 -2.35 -11.02 -0.61
C MET A 1 -0.89 -10.69 -0.21
N LYS A 2 -0.09 -11.70 0.19
CA LYS A 2 1.28 -11.51 0.74
C LYS A 2 2.31 -10.79 -0.16
N PRO A 3 2.49 -11.06 -1.48
CA PRO A 3 3.53 -10.36 -2.25
C PRO A 3 3.22 -8.87 -2.50
N PHE A 4 1.95 -8.49 -2.56
CA PHE A 4 1.54 -7.10 -2.75
C PHE A 4 1.78 -6.26 -1.50
N PHE A 5 1.54 -6.82 -0.30
CA PHE A 5 1.84 -6.17 0.97
C PHE A 5 3.34 -5.92 1.15
N LEU A 6 4.19 -6.88 0.76
CA LEU A 6 5.65 -6.75 0.88
C LEU A 6 6.22 -5.63 -0.01
N THR A 7 5.74 -5.51 -1.26
CA THR A 7 6.19 -4.45 -2.18
C THR A 7 5.72 -3.07 -1.74
N LEU A 8 4.49 -2.95 -1.21
CA LEU A 8 3.98 -1.69 -0.68
C LEU A 8 4.69 -1.28 0.61
N LEU A 9 5.01 -2.24 1.48
CA LEU A 9 5.81 -2.06 2.69
C LEU A 9 7.20 -1.54 2.37
N MET A 10 7.86 -2.04 1.32
CA MET A 10 9.19 -1.58 0.91
C MET A 10 9.16 -0.21 0.22
N ALA A 11 8.14 0.10 -0.56
CA ALA A 11 8.01 1.39 -1.26
C ALA A 11 7.75 2.57 -0.30
N CYS A 12 7.03 2.37 0.80
CA CYS A 12 6.81 3.39 1.83
C CYS A 12 8.04 3.65 2.72
N TYR A 13 9.07 2.83 2.60
CA TYR A 13 10.25 2.80 3.47
C TYR A 13 11.30 3.87 3.18
N SER A 14 11.35 4.39 1.96
CA SER A 14 12.32 5.45 1.58
C SER A 14 12.06 6.80 2.26
N ALA A 15 10.93 6.94 2.96
CA ALA A 15 10.50 8.19 3.61
C ALA A 15 10.80 8.28 5.12
N VAL A 16 11.36 7.25 5.77
CA VAL A 16 11.42 7.17 7.25
C VAL A 16 12.73 7.65 7.87
N ILE A 17 13.82 7.76 7.09
CA ILE A 17 15.08 8.38 7.59
C ILE A 17 14.94 9.85 8.02
N PRO A 18 13.93 10.65 7.60
CA PRO A 18 13.80 12.05 8.01
C PRO A 18 13.42 12.28 9.48
N CYS A 19 12.98 11.28 10.24
CA CYS A 19 12.51 11.54 11.61
C CYS A 19 13.63 11.93 12.58
N LEU A 20 14.88 11.53 12.30
CA LEU A 20 16.07 11.97 13.04
C LEU A 20 16.70 13.24 12.44
N ALA A 21 16.25 13.68 11.25
CA ALA A 21 16.89 14.69 10.43
C ALA A 21 16.10 16.01 10.29
N GLN A 22 15.13 16.29 11.15
CA GLN A 22 14.41 17.56 11.09
C GLN A 22 15.33 18.74 11.47
N GLY A 23 16.05 19.26 10.46
CA GLY A 23 16.57 20.64 10.48
C GLY A 23 18.00 20.85 10.98
N GLU A 24 18.79 19.82 11.28
CA GLU A 24 20.19 20.00 11.64
C GLU A 24 21.14 19.74 10.45
N ASP A 25 22.10 20.64 10.27
CA ASP A 25 23.24 20.44 9.37
C ASP A 25 24.01 19.17 9.84
N THR A 26 23.94 18.10 9.03
CA THR A 26 24.52 16.80 9.38
C THR A 26 26.03 16.74 9.14
N THR A 27 26.63 17.79 8.59
CA THR A 27 28.06 17.88 8.32
C THR A 27 28.83 18.23 9.59
N LEU A 28 29.60 17.25 10.10
CA LEU A 28 30.45 17.46 11.28
C LEU A 28 31.90 17.79 10.88
N SER A 29 32.45 18.78 11.49
CA SER A 29 33.89 19.07 11.34
C SER A 29 34.78 17.96 11.95
N PRO A 30 36.01 17.76 11.50
CA PRO A 30 36.92 16.74 12.07
C PRO A 30 37.12 16.84 13.59
N LYS A 31 37.07 18.06 14.15
CA LYS A 31 37.18 18.31 15.59
C LYS A 31 35.90 17.85 16.34
N GLU A 32 34.74 18.12 15.78
CA GLU A 32 33.46 17.68 16.34
C GLU A 32 33.35 16.16 16.28
N LEU A 33 33.69 15.55 15.15
CA LEU A 33 33.75 14.10 14.97
C LEU A 33 34.55 13.40 16.06
N LYS A 34 35.78 13.89 16.28
CA LYS A 34 36.68 13.36 17.33
C LYS A 34 36.06 13.51 18.73
N THR A 35 35.41 14.65 18.98
CA THR A 35 34.79 14.94 20.28
C THR A 35 33.57 14.09 20.52
N LEU A 36 32.67 13.96 19.52
CA LEU A 36 31.45 13.14 19.59
C LEU A 36 31.81 11.66 19.72
N THR A 37 32.78 11.17 18.94
CA THR A 37 33.25 9.77 19.02
C THR A 37 33.78 9.44 20.43
N LYS A 38 34.56 10.36 21.05
CA LYS A 38 35.02 10.16 22.43
C LYS A 38 33.89 10.10 23.44
N LYS A 39 32.86 10.93 23.29
CA LYS A 39 31.66 10.93 24.16
C LYS A 39 30.79 9.69 23.92
N ALA A 40 30.57 9.32 22.66
CA ALA A 40 29.83 8.12 22.29
C ALA A 40 30.46 6.85 22.89
N ASN A 41 31.78 6.71 22.78
CA ASN A 41 32.52 5.59 23.38
C ASN A 41 32.47 5.57 24.92
N LYS A 42 32.11 6.69 25.57
CA LYS A 42 31.83 6.78 27.01
C LYS A 42 30.37 6.53 27.38
N GLY A 43 29.53 6.18 26.39
CA GLY A 43 28.13 5.82 26.62
C GLY A 43 27.12 6.95 26.42
N ASN A 44 27.52 8.10 25.84
CA ASN A 44 26.55 9.16 25.57
C ASN A 44 25.72 8.84 24.34
N VAL A 45 24.42 8.56 24.54
CA VAL A 45 23.47 8.13 23.51
C VAL A 45 23.24 9.20 22.45
N ASP A 46 23.10 10.47 22.82
CA ASP A 46 22.87 11.56 21.86
C ASP A 46 24.05 11.71 20.88
N CYS A 47 25.28 11.53 21.39
CA CYS A 47 26.47 11.54 20.53
C CYS A 47 26.51 10.34 19.59
N MET A 48 26.01 9.16 20.03
CA MET A 48 25.89 7.98 19.16
C MET A 48 24.89 8.24 18.03
N LEU A 49 23.70 8.77 18.35
CA LEU A 49 22.66 9.10 17.37
C LEU A 49 23.13 10.15 16.36
N ARG A 50 23.80 11.21 16.81
CA ARG A 50 24.38 12.25 15.91
C ARG A 50 25.45 11.66 14.98
N LEU A 51 26.29 10.76 15.46
CA LEU A 51 27.28 10.07 14.64
C LEU A 51 26.62 9.12 13.65
N ALA A 52 25.60 8.37 14.07
CA ALA A 52 24.84 7.50 13.21
C ALA A 52 24.19 8.29 12.06
N LEU A 53 23.58 9.43 12.38
CA LEU A 53 22.98 10.33 11.38
C LEU A 53 24.03 10.86 10.40
N HIS A 54 25.17 11.36 10.89
CA HIS A 54 26.26 11.86 10.04
C HIS A 54 26.77 10.80 9.05
N TYR A 55 26.92 9.54 9.48
CA TYR A 55 27.37 8.45 8.62
C TYR A 55 26.27 7.83 7.76
N SER A 56 25.00 8.16 8.01
CA SER A 56 23.87 7.66 7.18
C SER A 56 23.63 8.49 5.92
N GLN A 57 24.13 9.74 5.87
CA GLN A 57 23.80 10.72 4.84
C GLN A 57 25.05 11.41 4.25
N GLY A 58 24.86 12.08 3.09
CA GLY A 58 25.85 12.94 2.47
C GLY A 58 27.08 12.23 1.88
N GLU A 59 28.14 13.00 1.63
CA GLU A 59 29.38 12.51 1.02
C GLU A 59 30.18 11.54 1.92
N ASN A 60 29.96 11.61 3.24
CA ASN A 60 30.60 10.75 4.24
C ASN A 60 29.81 9.48 4.56
N ARG A 61 28.87 9.07 3.68
CA ARG A 61 28.00 7.92 3.91
C ARG A 61 28.80 6.64 4.13
N ASP A 62 28.72 6.09 5.35
CA ASP A 62 29.25 4.80 5.74
C ASP A 62 28.17 4.05 6.55
N SER A 63 27.39 3.23 5.85
CA SER A 63 26.27 2.51 6.44
C SER A 63 26.68 1.53 7.55
N LEU A 64 27.91 0.99 7.50
CA LEU A 64 28.41 0.09 8.53
C LEU A 64 28.75 0.86 9.81
N THR A 65 29.41 1.99 9.67
CA THR A 65 29.73 2.88 10.82
C THR A 65 28.44 3.46 11.41
N ALA A 66 27.47 3.87 10.57
CA ALA A 66 26.16 4.33 11.03
C ALA A 66 25.46 3.26 11.85
N LEU A 67 25.35 2.02 11.34
CA LEU A 67 24.73 0.91 12.05
C LEU A 67 25.45 0.57 13.36
N ARG A 68 26.78 0.67 13.39
CA ARG A 68 27.56 0.45 14.62
C ARG A 68 27.14 1.42 15.72
N PHE A 69 27.04 2.72 15.41
CA PHE A 69 26.62 3.73 16.38
C PHE A 69 25.15 3.58 16.78
N LEU A 70 24.27 3.23 15.83
CA LEU A 70 22.87 2.89 16.14
C LEU A 70 22.78 1.70 17.12
N LYS A 71 23.52 0.61 16.88
CA LYS A 71 23.56 -0.52 17.80
C LYS A 71 24.06 -0.13 19.18
N MET A 72 25.10 0.68 19.27
CA MET A 72 25.59 1.17 20.57
C MET A 72 24.51 1.95 21.32
N ALA A 73 23.70 2.77 20.65
CA ALA A 73 22.58 3.49 21.23
C ALA A 73 21.43 2.55 21.63
N ALA A 74 21.09 1.58 20.77
CA ALA A 74 20.06 0.56 20.99
C ALA A 74 20.41 -0.32 22.23
N ASP A 75 21.66 -0.76 22.36
CA ASP A 75 22.18 -1.54 23.49
C ASP A 75 22.19 -0.74 24.81
N LYS A 76 22.12 0.60 24.71
CA LYS A 76 21.90 1.50 25.86
C LYS A 76 20.42 1.75 26.17
N GLY A 77 19.52 1.08 25.46
CA GLY A 77 18.08 1.12 25.72
C GLY A 77 17.34 2.25 24.98
N ASN A 78 17.97 2.95 24.04
CA ASN A 78 17.26 3.96 23.27
C ASN A 78 16.27 3.31 22.31
N ALA A 79 14.97 3.62 22.47
CA ALA A 79 13.88 2.98 21.73
C ALA A 79 13.87 3.31 20.24
N GLU A 80 14.23 4.55 19.86
CA GLU A 80 14.34 4.94 18.46
C GLU A 80 15.47 4.19 17.77
N ALA A 81 16.64 4.11 18.40
CA ALA A 81 17.76 3.34 17.87
C ALA A 81 17.45 1.85 17.77
N GLN A 82 16.72 1.29 18.73
CA GLN A 82 16.27 -0.11 18.68
C GLN A 82 15.35 -0.34 17.48
N ALA A 83 14.34 0.51 17.28
CA ALA A 83 13.44 0.40 16.13
C ALA A 83 14.18 0.54 14.79
N GLU A 84 15.15 1.46 14.70
CA GLU A 84 15.95 1.68 13.50
C GLU A 84 16.90 0.50 13.22
N VAL A 85 17.57 -0.04 14.25
CA VAL A 85 18.38 -1.27 14.11
C VAL A 85 17.51 -2.43 13.65
N GLY A 86 16.35 -2.63 14.28
CA GLY A 86 15.39 -3.65 13.88
C GLY A 86 15.01 -3.52 12.41
N LEU A 87 14.75 -2.31 11.96
CA LEU A 87 14.46 -1.97 10.58
C LEU A 87 15.61 -2.32 9.62
N GLN A 88 16.84 -1.92 9.94
CA GLN A 88 18.03 -2.21 9.13
C GLN A 88 18.24 -3.72 8.94
N TYR A 89 17.92 -4.53 9.96
CA TYR A 89 18.00 -5.99 9.87
C TYR A 89 16.85 -6.62 9.08
N MET A 90 15.64 -6.05 9.10
CA MET A 90 14.52 -6.51 8.26
C MET A 90 14.86 -6.49 6.76
N ASN A 91 15.68 -5.56 6.32
CA ASN A 91 16.06 -5.38 4.91
C ASN A 91 17.13 -6.37 4.42
N ARG A 92 17.69 -7.22 5.27
CA ARG A 92 18.79 -8.15 4.92
C ARG A 92 18.32 -9.54 4.52
N HIS A 93 17.11 -9.93 4.90
CA HIS A 93 16.41 -11.15 4.48
C HIS A 93 17.07 -12.49 4.83
N THR A 94 18.03 -12.57 5.75
CA THR A 94 18.49 -13.86 6.26
C THR A 94 17.71 -14.27 7.52
N PRO A 95 17.60 -15.58 7.85
CA PRO A 95 16.94 -16.02 9.09
C PRO A 95 17.53 -15.39 10.35
N GLN A 96 18.85 -15.28 10.43
CA GLN A 96 19.55 -14.66 11.56
C GLN A 96 19.24 -13.16 11.67
N ASP A 97 19.14 -12.46 10.54
CA ASP A 97 18.77 -11.05 10.48
C ASP A 97 17.32 -10.86 10.94
N THR A 98 16.42 -11.79 10.60
CA THR A 98 15.02 -11.77 11.05
C THR A 98 14.91 -11.91 12.58
N GLU A 99 15.65 -12.81 13.20
CA GLU A 99 15.68 -12.94 14.66
C GLU A 99 16.21 -11.66 15.34
N THR A 100 17.27 -11.08 14.77
CA THR A 100 17.84 -9.82 15.27
C THR A 100 16.83 -8.69 15.11
N ALA A 101 16.13 -8.62 13.98
CA ALA A 101 15.07 -7.63 13.73
C ALA A 101 13.93 -7.76 14.74
N LEU A 102 13.45 -9.00 14.99
CA LEU A 102 12.41 -9.26 15.99
C LEU A 102 12.86 -8.81 17.39
N HIS A 103 14.09 -9.15 17.78
CA HIS A 103 14.63 -8.79 19.10
C HIS A 103 14.63 -7.27 19.33
N TYR A 104 15.25 -6.50 18.42
CA TYR A 104 15.36 -5.05 18.60
C TYR A 104 14.01 -4.33 18.46
N ASN A 105 13.14 -4.77 17.54
CA ASN A 105 11.80 -4.19 17.42
C ASN A 105 10.93 -4.52 18.64
N GLN A 106 11.09 -5.70 19.26
CA GLN A 106 10.40 -6.03 20.52
C GLN A 106 10.85 -5.12 21.64
N LEU A 107 12.17 -4.90 21.81
CA LEU A 107 12.68 -3.97 22.82
C LEU A 107 12.14 -2.55 22.65
N ALA A 108 12.02 -2.08 21.40
CA ALA A 108 11.43 -0.78 21.10
C ALA A 108 9.92 -0.74 21.40
N ALA A 109 9.20 -1.79 21.02
CA ALA A 109 7.76 -1.92 21.23
C ALA A 109 7.41 -1.98 22.73
N ASP A 110 8.20 -2.70 23.54
CA ASP A 110 8.02 -2.79 24.99
C ASP A 110 8.15 -1.42 25.68
N GLN A 111 8.91 -0.51 25.08
CA GLN A 111 9.00 0.90 25.49
C GLN A 111 7.91 1.76 24.86
N GLY A 112 6.99 1.15 24.09
CA GLY A 112 5.91 1.83 23.43
C GLY A 112 6.34 2.66 22.21
N ASN A 113 7.47 2.38 21.59
CA ASN A 113 7.88 3.04 20.36
C ASN A 113 6.98 2.63 19.19
N ALA A 114 6.36 3.61 18.51
CA ALA A 114 5.40 3.36 17.43
C ALA A 114 6.03 2.66 16.21
N MET A 115 7.29 3.00 15.89
CA MET A 115 8.03 2.37 14.79
C MET A 115 8.36 0.91 15.11
N GLY A 116 8.80 0.61 16.33
CA GLY A 116 9.06 -0.76 16.78
C GLY A 116 7.80 -1.63 16.71
N LEU A 117 6.66 -1.09 17.17
CA LEU A 117 5.35 -1.74 17.03
C LEU A 117 4.98 -1.98 15.56
N TYR A 118 5.10 -0.96 14.72
CA TYR A 118 4.83 -1.08 13.29
C TYR A 118 5.71 -2.16 12.64
N ASN A 119 7.02 -2.14 12.89
CA ASN A 119 7.98 -3.11 12.35
C ASN A 119 7.65 -4.54 12.78
N LEU A 120 7.22 -4.75 14.04
CA LEU A 120 6.74 -6.05 14.51
C LEU A 120 5.50 -6.51 13.74
N GLY A 121 4.53 -5.61 13.53
CA GLY A 121 3.36 -5.91 12.72
C GLY A 121 3.73 -6.41 11.32
N VAL A 122 4.70 -5.75 10.68
CA VAL A 122 5.25 -6.17 9.39
C VAL A 122 5.89 -7.56 9.46
N LEU A 123 6.75 -7.80 10.45
CA LEU A 123 7.43 -9.08 10.63
C LEU A 123 6.43 -10.23 10.83
N TYR A 124 5.38 -10.01 11.63
CA TYR A 124 4.32 -11.00 11.83
C TYR A 124 3.52 -11.28 10.57
N LEU A 125 3.22 -10.27 9.73
CA LEU A 125 2.56 -10.50 8.45
C LEU A 125 3.43 -11.28 7.44
N CYS A 126 4.76 -11.20 7.57
CA CYS A 126 5.69 -11.95 6.71
C CYS A 126 5.79 -13.42 7.14
N THR A 127 5.42 -13.76 8.36
CA THR A 127 5.42 -15.14 8.87
C THR A 127 4.05 -15.79 8.66
N GLU A 128 4.01 -17.11 8.44
CA GLU A 128 2.75 -17.81 8.18
C GLU A 128 2.05 -18.18 9.50
N GLY A 129 0.71 -18.12 9.49
CA GLY A 129 -0.18 -18.57 10.55
C GLY A 129 -1.14 -17.50 11.06
N ASP A 130 -2.36 -17.91 11.40
CA ASP A 130 -3.46 -17.03 11.85
C ASP A 130 -3.08 -16.26 13.13
N ALA A 131 -2.38 -16.90 14.04
CA ALA A 131 -1.90 -16.26 15.28
C ALA A 131 -0.94 -15.07 15.02
N ASN A 132 -0.20 -15.10 13.91
CA ASN A 132 0.67 -14.00 13.52
C ASN A 132 -0.10 -12.85 12.87
N GLU A 133 -1.21 -13.14 12.17
CA GLU A 133 -2.10 -12.12 11.63
C GLU A 133 -2.81 -11.33 12.75
N GLU A 134 -3.24 -12.00 13.81
CA GLU A 134 -3.79 -11.34 15.01
C GLU A 134 -2.76 -10.46 15.71
N ARG A 135 -1.53 -10.98 15.90
CA ARG A 135 -0.42 -10.20 16.49
C ARG A 135 -0.06 -9.00 15.66
N ALA A 136 0.01 -9.15 14.34
CA ALA A 136 0.27 -8.05 13.43
C ALA A 136 -0.80 -6.97 13.55
N THR A 137 -2.07 -7.38 13.58
CA THR A 137 -3.21 -6.47 13.73
C THR A 137 -3.12 -5.68 15.02
N GLU A 138 -2.81 -6.33 16.15
CA GLU A 138 -2.67 -5.64 17.44
C GLU A 138 -1.46 -4.69 17.45
N CYS A 139 -0.33 -5.08 16.84
CA CYS A 139 0.83 -4.20 16.71
C CYS A 139 0.52 -2.94 15.88
N PHE A 140 -0.15 -3.09 14.74
CA PHE A 140 -0.56 -1.93 13.94
C PHE A 140 -1.58 -1.05 14.67
N LYS A 141 -2.53 -1.64 15.39
CA LYS A 141 -3.48 -0.91 16.22
C LYS A 141 -2.78 -0.04 17.26
N GLN A 142 -1.84 -0.61 18.00
CA GLN A 142 -1.09 0.13 19.01
C GLN A 142 -0.25 1.25 18.40
N ALA A 143 0.42 1.01 17.28
CA ALA A 143 1.17 2.03 16.56
C ALA A 143 0.25 3.14 15.99
N ALA A 144 -0.94 2.76 15.48
CA ALA A 144 -1.95 3.69 15.00
C ALA A 144 -2.50 4.59 16.11
N MET A 145 -2.75 4.04 17.30
CA MET A 145 -3.16 4.80 18.50
C MET A 145 -2.12 5.81 18.96
N LYS A 146 -0.84 5.57 18.65
CA LYS A 146 0.25 6.53 18.87
C LYS A 146 0.37 7.61 17.80
N GLY A 147 -0.54 7.62 16.84
CA GLY A 147 -0.63 8.66 15.81
C GLY A 147 0.20 8.39 14.55
N MET A 148 0.83 7.25 14.40
CA MET A 148 1.63 6.94 13.21
C MET A 148 0.73 6.74 11.97
N ALA A 149 0.77 7.66 10.99
CA ALA A 149 -0.10 7.65 9.81
C ALA A 149 0.00 6.33 9.02
N LEU A 150 1.22 5.80 8.85
CA LEU A 150 1.46 4.54 8.17
C LEU A 150 0.77 3.35 8.89
N ALA A 151 0.83 3.32 10.22
CA ALA A 151 0.16 2.29 11.02
C ALA A 151 -1.37 2.45 10.98
N GLN A 152 -1.89 3.68 11.00
CA GLN A 152 -3.31 3.96 10.82
C GLN A 152 -3.82 3.45 9.47
N TYR A 153 -3.06 3.65 8.42
CA TYR A 153 -3.36 3.12 7.09
C TYR A 153 -3.42 1.59 7.09
N PHE A 154 -2.38 0.91 7.58
CA PHE A 154 -2.34 -0.56 7.57
C PHE A 154 -3.41 -1.17 8.48
N TYR A 155 -3.62 -0.60 9.66
CA TYR A 155 -4.69 -1.05 10.55
C TYR A 155 -6.07 -0.85 9.91
N GLY A 156 -6.30 0.29 9.26
CA GLY A 156 -7.52 0.53 8.49
C GLY A 156 -7.73 -0.45 7.34
N LEU A 157 -6.65 -0.89 6.67
CA LEU A 157 -6.74 -1.91 5.62
C LEU A 157 -7.13 -3.28 6.18
N LEU A 158 -6.53 -3.70 7.30
CA LEU A 158 -6.80 -5.00 7.92
C LEU A 158 -8.24 -5.09 8.42
N LEU A 159 -8.73 -4.04 9.05
CA LEU A 159 -10.14 -3.93 9.49
C LEU A 159 -11.12 -4.01 8.32
N GLY A 160 -10.77 -3.44 7.17
CA GLY A 160 -11.65 -3.37 6.01
C GLY A 160 -11.93 -4.72 5.32
N ASN A 161 -11.29 -5.79 5.72
CA ASN A 161 -11.56 -7.13 5.21
C ASN A 161 -12.83 -7.76 5.85
N ASN A 162 -13.36 -7.16 6.92
CA ASN A 162 -14.57 -7.59 7.61
C ASN A 162 -15.65 -6.49 7.54
N ASN A 163 -16.87 -6.86 7.13
CA ASN A 163 -18.00 -5.92 7.04
C ASN A 163 -18.38 -5.32 8.40
N GLU A 164 -18.20 -6.07 9.50
CA GLU A 164 -18.49 -5.60 10.86
C GLU A 164 -17.56 -4.47 11.32
N THR A 165 -16.36 -4.40 10.73
CA THR A 165 -15.33 -3.40 11.07
C THR A 165 -15.16 -2.30 10.02
N ALA A 166 -16.04 -2.25 9.03
CA ALA A 166 -15.94 -1.31 7.90
C ALA A 166 -15.91 0.16 8.36
N GLU A 167 -16.73 0.54 9.35
CA GLU A 167 -16.73 1.91 9.90
C GLU A 167 -15.42 2.24 10.62
N GLN A 168 -14.87 1.29 11.35
CA GLN A 168 -13.56 1.46 11.99
C GLN A 168 -12.44 1.58 10.94
N SER A 169 -12.53 0.83 9.83
CA SER A 169 -11.62 0.96 8.70
C SER A 169 -11.62 2.40 8.15
N ILE A 170 -12.80 2.97 7.90
CA ILE A 170 -12.96 4.35 7.45
C ILE A 170 -12.35 5.32 8.46
N TYR A 171 -12.63 5.16 9.75
CA TYR A 171 -12.08 6.01 10.79
C TYR A 171 -10.56 6.07 10.77
N TRP A 172 -9.88 4.92 10.70
CA TRP A 172 -8.43 4.87 10.72
C TRP A 172 -7.80 5.34 9.40
N LEU A 173 -8.41 5.03 8.27
CA LEU A 173 -7.98 5.57 6.97
C LEU A 173 -8.14 7.10 6.93
N GLN A 174 -9.23 7.64 7.50
CA GLN A 174 -9.43 9.09 7.63
C GLN A 174 -8.34 9.72 8.48
N LYS A 175 -7.95 9.11 9.60
CA LYS A 175 -6.84 9.58 10.43
C LYS A 175 -5.51 9.67 9.68
N ALA A 176 -5.24 8.72 8.79
CA ALA A 176 -4.06 8.76 7.92
C ALA A 176 -4.18 9.86 6.87
N VAL A 177 -5.37 10.05 6.28
CA VAL A 177 -5.67 11.13 5.33
C VAL A 177 -5.51 12.51 5.98
N ASP A 178 -5.97 12.69 7.22
CA ASP A 178 -5.84 13.94 7.98
C ASP A 178 -4.38 14.35 8.20
N GLN A 179 -3.46 13.39 8.15
CA GLN A 179 -2.01 13.62 8.20
C GLN A 179 -1.37 13.75 6.79
N GLY A 180 -2.18 13.77 5.73
CA GLY A 180 -1.68 13.87 4.36
C GLY A 180 -1.05 12.58 3.81
N PHE A 181 -1.31 11.42 4.42
CA PHE A 181 -0.77 10.15 3.93
C PHE A 181 -1.46 9.73 2.64
N LEU A 182 -0.84 10.04 1.50
CA LEU A 182 -1.42 9.93 0.17
C LEU A 182 -2.01 8.54 -0.17
N PRO A 183 -1.36 7.40 0.17
CA PRO A 183 -1.93 6.08 -0.12
C PRO A 183 -3.27 5.79 0.57
N ALA A 184 -3.62 6.53 1.62
CA ALA A 184 -4.87 6.33 2.32
C ALA A 184 -6.09 6.92 1.57
N PHE A 185 -5.90 7.93 0.72
CA PHE A 185 -6.98 8.59 0.00
C PHE A 185 -7.71 7.64 -0.97
N SER A 186 -7.00 6.92 -1.80
CA SER A 186 -7.59 5.95 -2.74
C SER A 186 -8.27 4.79 -2.00
N LYS A 187 -7.70 4.32 -0.88
CA LYS A 187 -8.33 3.26 -0.08
C LYS A 187 -9.57 3.74 0.64
N LEU A 188 -9.56 4.97 1.14
CA LEU A 188 -10.74 5.61 1.73
C LEU A 188 -11.85 5.77 0.67
N ALA A 189 -11.51 6.21 -0.54
CA ALA A 189 -12.47 6.30 -1.64
C ALA A 189 -13.13 4.95 -1.94
N ILE A 190 -12.37 3.85 -1.97
CA ILE A 190 -12.90 2.49 -2.14
C ILE A 190 -13.90 2.13 -1.02
N ARG A 191 -13.61 2.51 0.25
CA ARG A 191 -14.54 2.25 1.36
C ARG A 191 -15.85 3.02 1.19
N TYR A 192 -15.80 4.28 0.77
CA TYR A 192 -17.00 5.07 0.49
C TYR A 192 -17.80 4.52 -0.69
N ILE A 193 -17.15 3.99 -1.74
CA ILE A 193 -17.87 3.27 -2.82
C ILE A 193 -18.65 2.07 -2.26
N ALA A 194 -18.02 1.28 -1.39
CA ALA A 194 -18.68 0.11 -0.77
C ALA A 194 -19.89 0.52 0.09
N GLN A 195 -19.89 1.72 0.67
CA GLN A 195 -21.03 2.30 1.39
C GLN A 195 -22.02 3.05 0.48
N GLN A 196 -21.78 3.10 -0.83
CA GLN A 196 -22.54 3.90 -1.82
C GLN A 196 -22.51 5.42 -1.55
N ASP A 197 -21.55 5.89 -0.78
CA ASP A 197 -21.28 7.33 -0.58
C ASP A 197 -20.35 7.83 -1.70
N PHE A 198 -20.93 8.00 -2.88
CA PHE A 198 -20.18 8.41 -4.06
C PHE A 198 -19.65 9.85 -3.97
N ALA A 199 -20.28 10.71 -3.17
CA ALA A 199 -19.81 12.08 -2.98
C ALA A 199 -18.45 12.13 -2.28
N ASN A 200 -18.30 11.41 -1.16
CA ASN A 200 -17.03 11.27 -0.48
C ASN A 200 -16.01 10.44 -1.28
N ALA A 201 -16.44 9.38 -1.96
CA ALA A 201 -15.58 8.61 -2.85
C ALA A 201 -14.94 9.49 -3.93
N LEU A 202 -15.74 10.33 -4.60
CA LEU A 202 -15.27 11.26 -5.63
C LEU A 202 -14.28 12.28 -5.06
N LYS A 203 -14.62 12.90 -3.90
CA LYS A 203 -13.76 13.88 -3.22
C LYS A 203 -12.36 13.33 -2.96
N TYR A 204 -12.26 12.16 -2.33
CA TYR A 204 -10.96 11.60 -1.95
C TYR A 204 -10.21 11.01 -3.16
N ALA A 205 -10.93 10.40 -4.12
CA ALA A 205 -10.33 9.94 -5.37
C ALA A 205 -9.75 11.10 -6.18
N GLN A 206 -10.43 12.26 -6.25
CA GLN A 206 -9.94 13.42 -6.98
C GLN A 206 -8.62 13.95 -6.43
N ILE A 207 -8.47 14.00 -5.10
CA ILE A 207 -7.24 14.47 -4.45
C ILE A 207 -6.07 13.54 -4.83
N ALA A 208 -6.23 12.24 -4.66
CA ALA A 208 -5.17 11.29 -4.96
C ALA A 208 -4.88 11.16 -6.46
N ALA A 209 -5.90 11.29 -7.32
CA ALA A 209 -5.73 11.24 -8.77
C ALA A 209 -4.91 12.42 -9.32
N ASN A 210 -5.04 13.60 -8.71
CA ASN A 210 -4.23 14.76 -9.05
C ASN A 210 -2.75 14.59 -8.66
N GLU A 211 -2.48 13.74 -7.65
CA GLU A 211 -1.14 13.33 -7.21
C GLU A 211 -0.65 12.04 -7.94
N ASP A 212 -1.25 11.76 -9.09
CA ASP A 212 -0.89 10.67 -10.00
C ASP A 212 -1.07 9.24 -9.44
N ASP A 213 -1.94 9.07 -8.42
CA ASP A 213 -2.31 7.74 -7.92
C ASP A 213 -3.18 6.99 -8.94
N ALA A 214 -2.62 5.91 -9.52
CA ALA A 214 -3.30 5.13 -10.55
C ALA A 214 -4.63 4.51 -10.08
N THR A 215 -4.70 4.09 -8.80
CA THR A 215 -5.93 3.52 -8.23
C THR A 215 -7.03 4.58 -8.15
N ALA A 216 -6.68 5.77 -7.68
CA ALA A 216 -7.63 6.89 -7.59
C ALA A 216 -8.09 7.35 -8.98
N GLN A 217 -7.19 7.43 -9.96
CA GLN A 217 -7.53 7.73 -11.37
C GLN A 217 -8.50 6.69 -11.93
N GLY A 218 -8.27 5.38 -11.64
CA GLY A 218 -9.17 4.30 -12.03
C GLY A 218 -10.55 4.38 -11.36
N ILE A 219 -10.59 4.76 -10.08
CA ILE A 219 -11.83 5.01 -9.33
C ILE A 219 -12.61 6.16 -9.97
N LEU A 220 -11.96 7.30 -10.26
CA LEU A 220 -12.60 8.43 -10.92
C LEU A 220 -13.18 8.03 -12.27
N ALA A 221 -12.39 7.33 -13.08
CA ALA A 221 -12.86 6.85 -14.38
C ALA A 221 -14.10 5.96 -14.23
N THR A 222 -14.13 5.09 -13.21
CA THR A 222 -15.26 4.19 -12.96
C THR A 222 -16.50 4.97 -12.54
N ILE A 223 -16.38 5.92 -11.60
CA ILE A 223 -17.51 6.73 -11.11
C ILE A 223 -18.09 7.59 -12.23
N LEU A 224 -17.24 8.25 -13.02
CA LEU A 224 -17.64 9.09 -14.15
C LEU A 224 -18.30 8.29 -15.27
N TYR A 225 -17.77 7.11 -15.59
CA TYR A 225 -18.33 6.24 -16.61
C TYR A 225 -19.69 5.66 -16.19
N ALA A 226 -19.82 5.23 -14.94
CA ALA A 226 -21.05 4.62 -14.43
C ALA A 226 -22.13 5.65 -14.08
N GLY A 227 -21.78 6.92 -13.86
CA GLY A 227 -22.70 7.96 -13.39
C GLY A 227 -23.16 7.72 -11.95
N CYS A 228 -22.31 7.14 -11.11
CA CYS A 228 -22.64 6.84 -9.72
C CYS A 228 -22.68 8.12 -8.88
N GLY A 229 -23.88 8.59 -8.52
CA GLY A 229 -24.08 9.80 -7.71
C GLY A 229 -23.82 11.14 -8.45
N ILE A 230 -23.44 11.07 -9.71
CA ILE A 230 -23.19 12.22 -10.61
C ILE A 230 -23.70 11.87 -12.01
N GLU A 231 -23.81 12.86 -12.87
CA GLU A 231 -24.08 12.62 -14.31
C GLU A 231 -22.92 11.86 -14.98
N LYS A 232 -23.27 10.92 -15.85
CA LYS A 232 -22.28 10.13 -16.62
C LYS A 232 -21.49 11.08 -17.55
N ASP A 233 -20.16 11.03 -17.45
CA ASP A 233 -19.24 11.77 -18.31
C ASP A 233 -18.21 10.81 -18.90
N ALA A 234 -18.50 10.31 -20.09
CA ALA A 234 -17.65 9.35 -20.79
C ALA A 234 -16.29 9.94 -21.23
N GLU A 235 -16.25 11.26 -21.54
CA GLU A 235 -15.01 11.92 -21.95
C GLU A 235 -14.07 12.13 -20.77
N ALA A 236 -14.58 12.62 -19.63
CA ALA A 236 -13.79 12.70 -18.41
C ALA A 236 -13.37 11.31 -17.91
N ALA A 237 -14.24 10.31 -18.01
CA ALA A 237 -13.91 8.93 -17.69
C ALA A 237 -12.77 8.40 -18.55
N ARG A 238 -12.79 8.65 -19.86
CA ARG A 238 -11.73 8.29 -20.81
C ARG A 238 -10.40 8.95 -20.45
N TYR A 239 -10.42 10.23 -20.13
CA TYR A 239 -9.21 10.98 -19.76
C TYR A 239 -8.51 10.35 -18.55
N TRP A 240 -9.25 10.11 -17.47
CA TRP A 240 -8.69 9.50 -16.26
C TRP A 240 -8.31 8.03 -16.45
N ALA A 241 -9.12 7.29 -17.24
CA ALA A 241 -8.82 5.90 -17.55
C ALA A 241 -7.54 5.76 -18.39
N LEU A 242 -7.27 6.65 -19.34
CA LEU A 242 -6.02 6.63 -20.13
C LEU A 242 -4.80 6.90 -19.25
N LYS A 243 -4.87 7.86 -18.33
CA LYS A 243 -3.78 8.13 -17.38
C LYS A 243 -3.47 6.91 -16.50
N SER A 244 -4.51 6.34 -15.92
CA SER A 244 -4.40 5.19 -15.03
C SER A 244 -3.92 3.92 -15.78
N ALA A 245 -4.38 3.71 -17.02
CA ALA A 245 -3.99 2.57 -17.83
C ALA A 245 -2.51 2.55 -18.22
N GLN A 246 -1.84 3.71 -18.29
CA GLN A 246 -0.38 3.81 -18.47
C GLN A 246 0.39 3.14 -17.34
N GLN A 247 -0.22 3.07 -16.15
CA GLN A 247 0.31 2.41 -14.96
C GLN A 247 -0.25 0.97 -14.78
N ASN A 248 -0.86 0.40 -15.84
CA ASN A 248 -1.46 -0.93 -15.85
C ASN A 248 -2.55 -1.16 -14.80
N ASN A 249 -3.35 -0.14 -14.49
CA ASN A 249 -4.47 -0.29 -13.57
C ASN A 249 -5.61 -1.07 -14.25
N ASP A 250 -6.05 -2.16 -13.64
CA ASP A 250 -7.05 -3.07 -14.19
C ASP A 250 -8.45 -2.45 -14.29
N MET A 251 -8.85 -1.61 -13.32
CA MET A 251 -10.13 -0.88 -13.36
C MET A 251 -10.19 0.08 -14.54
N ALA A 252 -9.11 0.85 -14.76
CA ALA A 252 -9.02 1.79 -15.85
C ALA A 252 -9.05 1.10 -17.22
N LEU A 253 -8.33 -0.01 -17.37
CA LEU A 253 -8.36 -0.82 -18.58
C LEU A 253 -9.76 -1.38 -18.83
N CYS A 254 -10.48 -1.81 -17.79
CA CYS A 254 -11.86 -2.27 -17.88
C CYS A 254 -12.79 -1.12 -18.35
N VAL A 255 -12.65 0.10 -17.79
CA VAL A 255 -13.42 1.27 -18.18
C VAL A 255 -13.18 1.63 -19.64
N LEU A 256 -11.92 1.66 -20.09
CA LEU A 256 -11.60 1.90 -21.51
C LEU A 256 -12.25 0.84 -22.42
N GLY A 257 -12.15 -0.42 -22.04
CA GLY A 257 -12.80 -1.50 -22.75
C GLY A 257 -14.32 -1.34 -22.83
N SER A 258 -14.94 -0.88 -21.74
CA SER A 258 -16.39 -0.62 -21.68
C SER A 258 -16.79 0.58 -22.55
N ILE A 259 -16.02 1.67 -22.54
CA ILE A 259 -16.24 2.84 -23.38
C ILE A 259 -16.18 2.44 -24.88
N TYR A 260 -15.12 1.73 -25.28
CA TYR A 260 -15.00 1.26 -26.67
C TYR A 260 -16.08 0.25 -27.07
N TYR A 261 -16.57 -0.54 -26.11
CA TYR A 261 -17.69 -1.44 -26.34
C TYR A 261 -18.99 -0.67 -26.61
N ASP A 262 -19.28 0.38 -25.83
CA ASP A 262 -20.44 1.26 -26.04
C ASP A 262 -20.39 2.00 -27.40
N GLU A 263 -19.18 2.30 -27.87
CA GLU A 263 -18.91 2.92 -29.18
C GLU A 263 -18.89 1.90 -30.33
N GLU A 264 -19.23 0.65 -30.08
CA GLU A 264 -19.19 -0.47 -31.01
C GLU A 264 -17.81 -0.75 -31.61
N ASN A 265 -16.76 -0.17 -31.04
CA ASN A 265 -15.37 -0.40 -31.45
C ASN A 265 -14.84 -1.66 -30.74
N TYR A 266 -15.41 -2.80 -31.10
CA TYR A 266 -15.18 -4.07 -30.42
C TYR A 266 -13.72 -4.57 -30.45
N ALA A 267 -12.94 -4.17 -31.46
CA ALA A 267 -11.53 -4.55 -31.56
C ALA A 267 -10.71 -3.93 -30.43
N TYR A 268 -10.88 -2.61 -30.19
CA TYR A 268 -10.24 -1.91 -29.07
C TYR A 268 -10.84 -2.37 -27.73
N ALA A 269 -12.16 -2.52 -27.64
CA ALA A 269 -12.84 -3.03 -26.45
C ALA A 269 -12.21 -4.34 -26.00
N ARG A 270 -12.10 -5.33 -26.90
CA ARG A 270 -11.48 -6.62 -26.61
C ARG A 270 -10.05 -6.48 -26.12
N SER A 271 -9.23 -5.68 -26.82
CA SER A 271 -7.82 -5.52 -26.46
C SER A 271 -7.63 -4.99 -25.03
N TYR A 272 -8.42 -3.99 -24.62
CA TYR A 272 -8.36 -3.43 -23.27
C TYR A 272 -8.94 -4.39 -22.23
N LEU A 273 -10.06 -5.06 -22.54
CA LEU A 273 -10.68 -6.03 -21.63
C LEU A 273 -9.80 -7.25 -21.41
N GLU A 274 -9.10 -7.76 -22.44
CA GLU A 274 -8.14 -8.88 -22.29
C GLU A 274 -6.99 -8.51 -21.35
N LYS A 275 -6.46 -7.28 -21.44
CA LYS A 275 -5.45 -6.77 -20.51
C LYS A 275 -5.99 -6.66 -19.09
N ALA A 276 -7.19 -6.12 -18.93
CA ALA A 276 -7.83 -6.01 -17.61
C ALA A 276 -8.09 -7.41 -16.99
N ALA A 277 -8.60 -8.35 -17.78
CA ALA A 277 -8.86 -9.72 -17.35
C ALA A 277 -7.56 -10.46 -16.93
N ALA A 278 -6.46 -10.24 -17.67
CA ALA A 278 -5.14 -10.77 -17.33
C ALA A 278 -4.61 -10.25 -15.99
N LEU A 279 -4.98 -9.01 -15.62
CA LEU A 279 -4.68 -8.40 -14.31
C LEU A 279 -5.68 -8.81 -13.21
N GLY A 280 -6.68 -9.61 -13.55
CA GLY A 280 -7.63 -10.15 -12.57
C GLY A 280 -8.93 -9.37 -12.45
N ASN A 281 -9.25 -8.45 -13.37
CA ASN A 281 -10.51 -7.72 -13.34
C ASN A 281 -11.69 -8.61 -13.74
N ASP A 282 -12.59 -8.87 -12.80
CA ASP A 282 -13.74 -9.76 -13.00
C ASP A 282 -14.78 -9.17 -13.96
N GLN A 283 -14.98 -7.85 -13.91
CA GLN A 283 -15.92 -7.18 -14.80
C GLN A 283 -15.49 -7.30 -16.27
N ALA A 284 -14.18 -7.19 -16.52
CA ALA A 284 -13.63 -7.42 -17.85
C ALA A 284 -13.87 -8.86 -18.32
N CYS A 285 -13.72 -9.85 -17.45
CA CYS A 285 -14.05 -11.23 -17.77
C CYS A 285 -15.53 -11.40 -18.11
N LEU A 286 -16.45 -10.75 -17.37
CA LEU A 286 -17.88 -10.81 -17.64
C LEU A 286 -18.25 -10.19 -19.00
N LEU A 287 -17.61 -9.05 -19.37
CA LEU A 287 -17.82 -8.40 -20.66
C LEU A 287 -17.27 -9.24 -21.81
N LEU A 288 -16.05 -9.78 -21.69
CA LEU A 288 -15.47 -10.69 -22.70
C LEU A 288 -16.35 -11.93 -22.89
N ALA A 289 -16.87 -12.50 -21.82
CA ALA A 289 -17.79 -13.62 -21.91
C ALA A 289 -19.05 -13.27 -22.70
N SER A 290 -19.61 -12.07 -22.51
CA SER A 290 -20.75 -11.58 -23.31
C SER A 290 -20.36 -11.41 -24.77
N MET A 291 -19.18 -10.78 -25.06
CA MET A 291 -18.71 -10.62 -26.44
C MET A 291 -18.60 -11.95 -27.18
N TYR A 292 -18.00 -12.96 -26.59
CA TYR A 292 -17.89 -14.31 -27.18
C TYR A 292 -19.21 -15.07 -27.26
N ALA A 293 -20.13 -14.86 -26.31
CA ALA A 293 -21.45 -15.49 -26.35
C ALA A 293 -22.36 -14.91 -27.45
N GLU A 294 -22.24 -13.59 -27.71
CA GLU A 294 -23.05 -12.85 -28.65
C GLU A 294 -22.41 -12.75 -30.04
N GLY A 295 -21.08 -12.92 -30.15
CA GLY A 295 -20.33 -12.73 -31.38
C GLY A 295 -20.05 -11.26 -31.68
N LYS A 296 -19.90 -10.40 -30.65
CA LYS A 296 -19.62 -8.96 -30.80
C LYS A 296 -18.12 -8.74 -30.95
N GLY A 297 -17.70 -8.38 -32.16
CA GLY A 297 -16.29 -8.13 -32.50
C GLY A 297 -15.38 -9.35 -32.49
N VAL A 298 -15.97 -10.54 -32.31
CA VAL A 298 -15.32 -11.86 -32.30
C VAL A 298 -16.27 -12.90 -32.87
N ASP A 299 -15.75 -14.01 -33.38
CA ASP A 299 -16.58 -15.15 -33.72
C ASP A 299 -17.27 -15.70 -32.46
N LYS A 300 -18.55 -16.00 -32.59
CA LYS A 300 -19.33 -16.57 -31.50
C LYS A 300 -18.70 -17.87 -31.01
N ASN A 301 -18.32 -17.91 -29.73
CA ASN A 301 -17.61 -19.07 -29.15
C ASN A 301 -18.04 -19.29 -27.69
N LYS A 302 -18.93 -20.26 -27.49
CA LYS A 302 -19.42 -20.62 -26.15
C LYS A 302 -18.30 -21.09 -25.21
N GLN A 303 -17.29 -21.79 -25.74
CA GLN A 303 -16.19 -22.28 -24.89
C GLN A 303 -15.33 -21.15 -24.34
N TYR A 304 -15.01 -20.12 -25.15
CA TYR A 304 -14.30 -18.93 -24.68
C TYR A 304 -15.13 -18.14 -23.65
N ALA A 305 -16.44 -18.00 -23.88
CA ALA A 305 -17.34 -17.37 -22.91
C ALA A 305 -17.31 -18.09 -21.55
N ILE A 306 -17.41 -19.42 -21.54
CA ILE A 306 -17.31 -20.25 -20.34
C ILE A 306 -15.95 -20.09 -19.66
N ASN A 307 -14.85 -20.02 -20.40
CA ASN A 307 -13.51 -19.89 -19.83
C ASN A 307 -13.36 -18.55 -19.07
N TYR A 308 -13.83 -17.43 -19.61
CA TYR A 308 -13.79 -16.14 -18.92
C TYR A 308 -14.70 -16.12 -17.68
N LEU A 309 -15.91 -16.72 -17.78
CA LEU A 309 -16.76 -16.85 -16.61
C LEU A 309 -16.13 -17.70 -15.50
N LYS A 310 -15.45 -18.79 -15.85
CA LYS A 310 -14.70 -19.62 -14.88
C LYS A 310 -13.55 -18.83 -14.21
N GLN A 311 -12.85 -17.99 -14.96
CA GLN A 311 -11.81 -17.15 -14.39
C GLN A 311 -12.35 -16.20 -13.32
N ALA A 312 -13.49 -15.52 -13.59
CA ALA A 312 -14.13 -14.66 -12.62
C ALA A 312 -14.73 -15.47 -11.44
N ALA A 313 -15.38 -16.60 -11.71
CA ALA A 313 -15.97 -17.47 -10.69
C ALA A 313 -14.93 -18.03 -9.70
N ASN A 314 -13.75 -18.43 -10.19
CA ASN A 314 -12.65 -18.91 -9.35
C ASN A 314 -12.12 -17.84 -8.40
N ARG A 315 -12.33 -16.56 -8.69
CA ARG A 315 -12.04 -15.43 -7.80
C ARG A 315 -13.22 -15.06 -6.88
N GLY A 316 -14.31 -15.83 -6.93
CA GLY A 316 -15.45 -15.66 -6.07
C GLY A 316 -16.55 -14.74 -6.62
N ASN A 317 -16.50 -14.37 -7.90
CA ASN A 317 -17.52 -13.52 -8.52
C ASN A 317 -18.86 -14.25 -8.63
N LYS A 318 -19.86 -13.81 -7.83
CA LYS A 318 -21.19 -14.45 -7.75
C LYS A 318 -21.98 -14.36 -9.06
N ASN A 319 -21.80 -13.26 -9.82
CA ASN A 319 -22.49 -13.09 -11.12
C ASN A 319 -21.93 -14.07 -12.16
N ALA A 320 -20.62 -14.31 -12.15
CA ALA A 320 -20.01 -15.31 -13.02
C ALA A 320 -20.50 -16.72 -12.69
N LEU A 321 -20.58 -17.07 -11.38
CA LEU A 321 -21.13 -18.35 -10.93
C LEU A 321 -22.57 -18.55 -11.39
N LYS A 322 -23.42 -17.52 -11.22
CA LYS A 322 -24.81 -17.57 -11.69
C LYS A 322 -24.88 -17.81 -13.21
N ARG A 323 -24.15 -17.03 -14.00
CA ARG A 323 -24.14 -17.14 -15.47
C ARG A 323 -23.58 -18.47 -15.97
N LEU A 324 -22.67 -19.12 -15.23
CA LEU A 324 -22.18 -20.47 -15.54
C LEU A 324 -23.27 -21.53 -15.33
N ASN A 325 -24.09 -21.37 -14.31
CA ASN A 325 -25.19 -22.30 -14.04
C ASN A 325 -26.35 -22.18 -15.04
N ASP A 326 -26.47 -21.01 -15.70
CA ASP A 326 -27.51 -20.73 -16.70
C ASP A 326 -27.12 -21.17 -18.13
N LEU A 327 -25.88 -21.67 -18.34
CA LEU A 327 -25.31 -22.11 -19.62
C LEU A 327 -25.38 -23.62 -19.81
#